data_b60cd39041261e6d5ef277bd3793cf63
#
_entry.id   b60cd39041261e6d5ef277bd3793cf63
#
_cell.length_a   1.000
_cell.length_b   1.000
_cell.length_c   1.000
_cell.angle_alpha   90.00
_cell.angle_beta   90.00
_cell.angle_gamma   90.00
#
_symmetry.space_group_name_H-M   'P 1'
#
loop_
_entity.id
_entity.type
_entity.pdbx_description
1 polymer ?
#
loop_
_entity_poly.entity_id
_entity_poly.type
_entity_poly.pdbx_seq_one_letter_code
_entity_poly.pdbx_strand_id
1 'polypeptide(L)'
;MGPEALAQVVRPLAEIFRPEDYPDLLVGLETGDDAAIYRVSEELAIIFTTDFFTPVVDDPYEYGAISAVNAMSDVYAMGGDVVLALNICGFPRDMPPEIKAEILRGGAEKVADAGGVIAGGHTLDDDEPKYGLALIGFVHPDEFAAKVGARPGDVLFLTKRLGVGIITTAAKGGVAEENHMRGAVEQMLLLNRRAARLMKRVRCHAVTDITGFALIGHSLEMAQLSGVTLRFQIDRLPFLDGAREYAEEWLFPAGASCNKDAYESHVTFSSGIPDEVQMLLFTPETSGGLLICVDPKDADTLAALFSEQGQEYWIVGEAIEGPGAIEIL
;
A
#
# COMPACT_ATOMS: atom_id res chain seq x y z
N MET A 1 13.12 -8.37 1.95
CA MET A 1 14.12 -7.77 2.89
C MET A 1 13.30 -7.18 4.03
N GLY A 2 13.66 -7.43 5.29
CA GLY A 2 12.95 -6.81 6.42
C GLY A 2 13.20 -5.30 6.51
N PRO A 3 12.33 -4.54 7.19
CA PRO A 3 12.41 -3.07 7.24
C PRO A 3 13.76 -2.53 7.73
N GLU A 4 14.32 -3.10 8.79
CA GLU A 4 15.63 -2.69 9.33
C GLU A 4 16.78 -2.90 8.33
N ALA A 5 16.79 -4.04 7.63
CA ALA A 5 17.80 -4.36 6.63
C ALA A 5 17.69 -3.40 5.42
N LEU A 6 16.46 -3.04 5.02
CA LEU A 6 16.24 -2.06 3.97
C LEU A 6 16.77 -0.69 4.38
N ALA A 7 16.44 -0.21 5.57
CA ALA A 7 16.92 1.06 6.09
C ALA A 7 18.47 1.14 6.14
N GLN A 8 19.14 0.06 6.54
CA GLN A 8 20.62 -0.01 6.56
C GLN A 8 21.23 0.12 5.15
N VAL A 9 20.58 -0.45 4.13
CA VAL A 9 21.07 -0.43 2.74
C VAL A 9 20.81 0.93 2.07
N VAL A 10 19.68 1.58 2.39
CA VAL A 10 19.29 2.86 1.79
C VAL A 10 20.00 4.06 2.44
N ARG A 11 20.30 4.00 3.74
CA ARG A 11 20.92 5.10 4.49
C ARG A 11 22.16 5.74 3.83
N PRO A 12 23.14 4.97 3.28
CA PRO A 12 24.29 5.55 2.60
C PRO A 12 23.93 6.40 1.37
N LEU A 13 22.79 6.12 0.72
CA LEU A 13 22.34 6.88 -0.44
C LEU A 13 21.85 8.28 -0.04
N ALA A 14 21.19 8.40 1.11
CA ALA A 14 20.75 9.68 1.65
C ALA A 14 21.94 10.63 1.96
N GLU A 15 23.11 10.08 2.29
CA GLU A 15 24.33 10.88 2.49
C GLU A 15 24.90 11.44 1.18
N ILE A 16 24.60 10.79 0.04
CA ILE A 16 25.05 11.21 -1.31
C ILE A 16 24.07 12.22 -1.91
N PHE A 17 22.76 11.97 -1.75
CA PHE A 17 21.69 12.78 -2.34
C PHE A 17 21.01 13.62 -1.25
N ARG A 18 21.67 14.71 -0.84
CA ARG A 18 21.15 15.59 0.21
C ARG A 18 20.05 16.48 -0.37
N PRO A 19 18.92 16.67 0.31
CA PRO A 19 17.80 17.49 -0.17
C PRO A 19 18.20 18.91 -0.53
N GLU A 20 19.12 19.51 0.23
CA GLU A 20 19.59 20.87 -0.03
C GLU A 20 20.29 21.04 -1.38
N ASP A 21 20.86 19.96 -1.94
CA ASP A 21 21.51 19.97 -3.26
C ASP A 21 20.51 19.78 -4.42
N TYR A 22 19.26 19.38 -4.11
CA TYR A 22 18.21 19.04 -5.07
C TYR A 22 16.86 19.70 -4.73
N PRO A 23 16.73 21.04 -4.84
CA PRO A 23 15.53 21.77 -4.38
C PRO A 23 14.25 21.40 -5.14
N ASP A 24 14.34 20.77 -6.30
CA ASP A 24 13.20 20.29 -7.06
C ASP A 24 12.77 18.85 -6.70
N LEU A 25 13.58 18.13 -5.87
CA LEU A 25 13.17 16.85 -5.27
C LEU A 25 12.30 17.15 -4.04
N LEU A 26 10.97 17.11 -4.22
CA LEU A 26 10.01 17.45 -3.18
C LEU A 26 9.85 16.32 -2.15
N VAL A 27 9.93 15.07 -2.62
CA VAL A 27 9.88 13.85 -1.80
C VAL A 27 10.98 12.90 -2.29
N GLY A 28 11.83 12.45 -1.39
CA GLY A 28 12.98 11.60 -1.69
C GLY A 28 13.30 10.61 -0.57
N LEU A 29 14.54 10.15 -0.53
CA LEU A 29 15.00 9.08 0.36
C LEU A 29 14.85 9.37 1.86
N GLU A 30 14.87 10.64 2.27
CA GLU A 30 14.81 11.00 3.70
C GLU A 30 13.42 10.85 4.30
N THR A 31 12.39 11.02 3.49
CA THR A 31 11.00 10.95 3.96
C THR A 31 10.50 9.52 4.06
N GLY A 32 11.09 8.57 3.31
CA GLY A 32 10.61 7.19 3.25
C GLY A 32 9.13 7.10 2.83
N ASP A 33 8.68 8.03 1.98
CA ASP A 33 7.31 8.08 1.48
C ASP A 33 7.05 7.03 0.39
N ASP A 34 5.80 6.89 -0.06
CA ASP A 34 5.38 5.82 -0.96
C ASP A 34 6.01 5.96 -2.36
N ALA A 35 6.28 7.19 -2.82
CA ALA A 35 6.98 7.45 -4.08
C ALA A 35 7.86 8.69 -4.03
N ALA A 36 8.82 8.80 -4.96
CA ALA A 36 9.57 10.02 -5.17
C ALA A 36 8.74 11.06 -5.93
N ILE A 37 8.89 12.35 -5.56
CA ILE A 37 8.27 13.48 -6.26
C ILE A 37 9.33 14.48 -6.70
N TYR A 38 9.36 14.77 -8.00
CA TYR A 38 10.26 15.75 -8.58
C TYR A 38 9.50 16.86 -9.31
N ARG A 39 9.74 18.12 -8.94
CA ARG A 39 9.15 19.29 -9.57
C ARG A 39 9.72 19.49 -10.97
N VAL A 40 8.87 19.63 -11.96
CA VAL A 40 9.24 19.93 -13.35
C VAL A 40 8.98 21.41 -13.69
N SER A 41 7.90 21.96 -13.13
CA SER A 41 7.51 23.37 -13.28
C SER A 41 6.72 23.83 -12.04
N GLU A 42 6.25 25.09 -12.06
CA GLU A 42 5.39 25.63 -11.00
C GLU A 42 4.03 24.90 -10.89
N GLU A 43 3.56 24.28 -11.98
CA GLU A 43 2.25 23.61 -12.05
C GLU A 43 2.34 22.09 -12.18
N LEU A 44 3.54 21.52 -12.37
CA LEU A 44 3.72 20.11 -12.62
C LEU A 44 4.86 19.49 -11.80
N ALA A 45 4.55 18.42 -11.09
CA ALA A 45 5.53 17.49 -10.52
C ALA A 45 5.26 16.08 -11.05
N ILE A 46 6.36 15.30 -11.14
CA ILE A 46 6.34 13.89 -11.50
C ILE A 46 6.40 13.09 -10.21
N ILE A 47 5.48 12.15 -10.06
CA ILE A 47 5.57 11.03 -9.11
C ILE A 47 6.27 9.90 -9.85
N PHE A 48 7.29 9.29 -9.24
CA PHE A 48 8.01 8.16 -9.82
C PHE A 48 8.19 7.06 -8.79
N THR A 49 7.71 5.87 -9.13
CA THR A 49 7.84 4.67 -8.29
C THR A 49 8.16 3.44 -9.12
N THR A 50 8.59 2.38 -8.46
CA THR A 50 8.75 1.05 -9.05
C THR A 50 8.41 -0.02 -8.02
N ASP A 51 7.52 -0.93 -8.42
CA ASP A 51 7.15 -2.06 -7.58
C ASP A 51 6.97 -3.33 -8.44
N PHE A 52 7.51 -4.45 -7.97
CA PHE A 52 7.41 -5.76 -8.61
C PHE A 52 7.58 -6.86 -7.57
N PHE A 53 6.91 -7.99 -7.78
CA PHE A 53 6.96 -9.13 -6.86
C PHE A 53 6.72 -10.47 -7.56
N THR A 54 6.88 -11.55 -6.82
CA THR A 54 6.61 -12.92 -7.26
C THR A 54 5.12 -13.23 -7.20
N PRO A 55 4.60 -14.27 -7.90
CA PRO A 55 3.16 -14.58 -7.92
C PRO A 55 2.56 -14.79 -6.52
N VAL A 56 1.42 -14.14 -6.30
CA VAL A 56 0.58 -14.29 -5.10
C VAL A 56 -0.71 -15.06 -5.41
N VAL A 57 -1.00 -15.27 -6.69
CA VAL A 57 -2.11 -16.04 -7.24
C VAL A 57 -1.61 -16.94 -8.36
N ASP A 58 -2.37 -18.00 -8.70
CA ASP A 58 -1.97 -18.97 -9.71
C ASP A 58 -2.36 -18.56 -11.14
N ASP A 59 -3.44 -17.76 -11.31
CA ASP A 59 -3.86 -17.27 -12.61
C ASP A 59 -2.89 -16.20 -13.14
N PRO A 60 -2.29 -16.40 -14.33
CA PRO A 60 -1.29 -15.48 -14.88
C PRO A 60 -1.85 -14.08 -15.15
N TYR A 61 -3.09 -13.98 -15.64
CA TYR A 61 -3.74 -12.71 -15.91
C TYR A 61 -3.99 -11.93 -14.61
N GLU A 62 -4.55 -12.60 -13.59
CA GLU A 62 -4.79 -11.99 -12.28
C GLU A 62 -3.48 -11.56 -11.62
N TYR A 63 -2.42 -12.38 -11.69
CA TYR A 63 -1.11 -12.00 -11.19
C TYR A 63 -0.59 -10.72 -11.84
N GLY A 64 -0.65 -10.63 -13.17
CA GLY A 64 -0.25 -9.43 -13.89
C GLY A 64 -1.09 -8.21 -13.54
N ALA A 65 -2.40 -8.38 -13.45
CA ALA A 65 -3.34 -7.33 -13.09
C ALA A 65 -3.12 -6.82 -11.65
N ILE A 66 -2.97 -7.72 -10.67
CA ILE A 66 -2.70 -7.38 -9.28
C ILE A 66 -1.36 -6.65 -9.14
N SER A 67 -0.31 -7.12 -9.84
CA SER A 67 1.01 -6.47 -9.80
C SER A 67 0.95 -5.02 -10.31
N ALA A 68 0.18 -4.77 -11.35
CA ALA A 68 -0.01 -3.43 -11.88
C ALA A 68 -0.84 -2.54 -10.92
N VAL A 69 -1.92 -3.07 -10.32
CA VAL A 69 -2.75 -2.35 -9.35
C VAL A 69 -1.91 -1.96 -8.11
N ASN A 70 -1.09 -2.89 -7.61
CA ASN A 70 -0.21 -2.64 -6.48
C ASN A 70 0.81 -1.54 -6.81
N ALA A 71 1.53 -1.63 -7.92
CA ALA A 71 2.51 -0.62 -8.32
C ALA A 71 1.88 0.78 -8.54
N MET A 72 0.64 0.86 -9.04
CA MET A 72 -0.08 2.12 -9.21
C MET A 72 -0.56 2.74 -7.89
N SER A 73 -0.60 1.96 -6.81
CA SER A 73 -1.11 2.41 -5.51
C SER A 73 -0.28 3.54 -4.92
N ASP A 74 1.05 3.50 -5.05
CA ASP A 74 1.95 4.56 -4.60
C ASP A 74 1.60 5.91 -5.26
N VAL A 75 1.32 5.90 -6.56
CA VAL A 75 0.91 7.12 -7.28
C VAL A 75 -0.38 7.69 -6.69
N TYR A 76 -1.32 6.83 -6.33
CA TYR A 76 -2.59 7.23 -5.73
C TYR A 76 -2.43 7.68 -4.28
N ALA A 77 -1.56 7.05 -3.50
CA ALA A 77 -1.24 7.47 -2.14
C ALA A 77 -0.64 8.89 -2.13
N MET A 78 0.19 9.22 -3.13
CA MET A 78 0.74 10.55 -3.33
C MET A 78 -0.24 11.56 -3.97
N GLY A 79 -1.52 11.19 -4.18
CA GLY A 79 -2.54 12.06 -4.73
C GLY A 79 -2.44 12.31 -6.24
N GLY A 80 -1.65 11.54 -6.97
CA GLY A 80 -1.42 11.70 -8.41
C GLY A 80 -2.38 10.92 -9.30
N ASP A 81 -2.26 11.16 -10.59
CA ASP A 81 -2.88 10.36 -11.66
C ASP A 81 -1.79 9.63 -12.44
N VAL A 82 -1.96 8.33 -12.66
CA VAL A 82 -1.05 7.48 -13.45
C VAL A 82 -1.05 7.91 -14.90
N VAL A 83 0.15 8.05 -15.49
CA VAL A 83 0.32 8.52 -16.87
C VAL A 83 1.06 7.51 -17.72
N LEU A 84 2.22 7.04 -17.27
CA LEU A 84 3.13 6.22 -18.06
C LEU A 84 3.67 5.07 -17.22
N ALA A 85 3.79 3.89 -17.84
CA ALA A 85 4.37 2.71 -17.22
C ALA A 85 5.38 2.02 -18.15
N LEU A 86 6.37 1.39 -17.52
CA LEU A 86 7.29 0.44 -18.14
C LEU A 86 7.19 -0.89 -17.40
N ASN A 87 7.09 -1.99 -18.15
CA ASN A 87 7.10 -3.33 -17.57
C ASN A 87 8.49 -3.68 -17.00
N ILE A 88 8.51 -4.29 -15.82
CA ILE A 88 9.69 -4.95 -15.24
C ILE A 88 9.36 -6.44 -15.16
N CYS A 89 10.10 -7.26 -15.91
CA CYS A 89 9.81 -8.68 -16.04
C CYS A 89 11.06 -9.54 -15.79
N GLY A 90 10.94 -10.50 -14.88
CA GLY A 90 11.85 -11.64 -14.76
C GLY A 90 11.04 -12.92 -15.00
N PHE A 91 11.42 -13.76 -15.95
CA PHE A 91 10.67 -14.98 -16.24
C PHE A 91 11.59 -16.18 -16.41
N PRO A 92 11.19 -17.38 -15.92
CA PRO A 92 11.86 -18.62 -16.27
C PRO A 92 11.96 -18.80 -17.78
N ARG A 93 13.14 -19.24 -18.23
CA ARG A 93 13.41 -19.41 -19.67
C ARG A 93 12.42 -20.36 -20.34
N ASP A 94 12.02 -21.41 -19.63
CA ASP A 94 11.11 -22.45 -20.09
C ASP A 94 9.62 -22.15 -19.88
N MET A 95 9.29 -20.99 -19.24
CA MET A 95 7.89 -20.57 -19.10
C MET A 95 7.26 -20.35 -20.47
N PRO A 96 6.08 -20.96 -20.75
CA PRO A 96 5.39 -20.81 -22.02
C PRO A 96 5.13 -19.33 -22.38
N PRO A 97 5.32 -18.94 -23.67
CA PRO A 97 5.06 -17.56 -24.11
C PRO A 97 3.63 -17.10 -23.84
N GLU A 98 2.66 -17.99 -23.85
CA GLU A 98 1.24 -17.73 -23.61
C GLU A 98 1.01 -17.28 -22.17
N ILE A 99 1.70 -17.90 -21.20
CA ILE A 99 1.62 -17.50 -19.77
C ILE A 99 2.25 -16.10 -19.59
N LYS A 100 3.42 -15.86 -20.20
CA LYS A 100 4.06 -14.54 -20.18
C LYS A 100 3.14 -13.47 -20.79
N ALA A 101 2.46 -13.78 -21.88
CA ALA A 101 1.53 -12.88 -22.55
C ALA A 101 0.31 -12.54 -21.69
N GLU A 102 -0.26 -13.52 -20.95
CA GLU A 102 -1.39 -13.29 -20.06
C GLU A 102 -1.00 -12.40 -18.86
N ILE A 103 0.19 -12.58 -18.28
CA ILE A 103 0.71 -11.70 -17.23
C ILE A 103 0.78 -10.24 -17.73
N LEU A 104 1.41 -10.05 -18.90
CA LEU A 104 1.54 -8.71 -19.48
C LEU A 104 0.18 -8.10 -19.87
N ARG A 105 -0.77 -8.92 -20.33
CA ARG A 105 -2.12 -8.49 -20.68
C ARG A 105 -2.87 -8.00 -19.46
N GLY A 106 -2.84 -8.75 -18.35
CA GLY A 106 -3.46 -8.34 -17.08
C GLY A 106 -2.95 -7.00 -16.59
N GLY A 107 -1.63 -6.81 -16.60
CA GLY A 107 -1.03 -5.52 -16.22
C GLY A 107 -1.41 -4.38 -17.16
N ALA A 108 -1.39 -4.63 -18.48
CA ALA A 108 -1.72 -3.62 -19.49
C ALA A 108 -3.19 -3.15 -19.39
N GLU A 109 -4.13 -4.06 -19.21
CA GLU A 109 -5.54 -3.71 -19.04
C GLU A 109 -5.77 -2.86 -17.79
N LYS A 110 -5.09 -3.15 -16.66
CA LYS A 110 -5.21 -2.32 -15.44
C LYS A 110 -4.59 -0.94 -15.59
N VAL A 111 -3.47 -0.81 -16.30
CA VAL A 111 -2.89 0.51 -16.60
C VAL A 111 -3.84 1.30 -17.52
N ALA A 112 -4.47 0.66 -18.50
CA ALA A 112 -5.48 1.31 -19.35
C ALA A 112 -6.72 1.74 -18.55
N ASP A 113 -7.22 0.91 -17.61
CA ASP A 113 -8.31 1.26 -16.68
C ASP A 113 -7.96 2.48 -15.83
N ALA A 114 -6.69 2.60 -15.45
CA ALA A 114 -6.16 3.76 -14.74
C ALA A 114 -6.07 5.02 -15.62
N GLY A 115 -6.19 4.89 -16.94
CA GLY A 115 -6.03 5.97 -17.91
C GLY A 115 -4.58 6.23 -18.30
N GLY A 116 -3.65 5.37 -17.90
CA GLY A 116 -2.25 5.39 -18.27
C GLY A 116 -1.95 4.58 -19.52
N VAL A 117 -0.67 4.54 -19.90
CA VAL A 117 -0.17 3.78 -21.05
C VAL A 117 1.12 3.04 -20.70
N ILE A 118 1.25 1.77 -21.14
CA ILE A 118 2.52 1.06 -21.10
C ILE A 118 3.29 1.37 -22.38
N ALA A 119 4.50 1.94 -22.25
CA ALA A 119 5.32 2.39 -23.37
C ALA A 119 6.51 1.46 -23.67
N GLY A 120 6.63 0.35 -22.96
CA GLY A 120 7.74 -0.60 -23.12
C GLY A 120 8.11 -1.28 -21.81
N GLY A 121 9.38 -1.57 -21.63
CA GLY A 121 9.88 -2.21 -20.41
C GLY A 121 11.15 -3.01 -20.65
N HIS A 122 11.53 -3.81 -19.66
CA HIS A 122 12.67 -4.71 -19.74
C HIS A 122 12.30 -6.11 -19.26
N THR A 123 12.86 -7.12 -19.93
CA THR A 123 12.65 -8.53 -19.58
C THR A 123 14.00 -9.23 -19.47
N LEU A 124 14.17 -10.03 -18.42
CA LEU A 124 15.35 -10.88 -18.23
C LEU A 124 14.95 -12.32 -17.91
N ASP A 125 15.87 -13.25 -18.04
CA ASP A 125 15.71 -14.62 -17.55
C ASP A 125 15.92 -14.62 -16.03
N ASP A 126 15.00 -15.26 -15.29
CA ASP A 126 15.07 -15.43 -13.83
C ASP A 126 14.54 -16.82 -13.47
N ASP A 127 14.98 -17.39 -12.39
CA ASP A 127 14.52 -18.71 -11.94
C ASP A 127 13.08 -18.67 -11.41
N GLU A 128 12.60 -17.51 -10.98
CA GLU A 128 11.29 -17.29 -10.39
C GLU A 128 10.56 -16.15 -11.12
N PRO A 129 9.28 -16.30 -11.47
CA PRO A 129 8.54 -15.22 -12.12
C PRO A 129 8.53 -13.96 -11.25
N LYS A 130 8.85 -12.82 -11.85
CA LYS A 130 8.72 -11.49 -11.27
C LYS A 130 8.10 -10.56 -12.29
N TYR A 131 7.08 -9.84 -11.86
CA TYR A 131 6.42 -8.85 -12.68
C TYR A 131 6.00 -7.65 -11.86
N GLY A 132 6.09 -6.50 -12.47
CA GLY A 132 5.62 -5.24 -11.96
C GLY A 132 5.93 -4.10 -12.91
N LEU A 133 5.87 -2.88 -12.40
CA LEU A 133 5.96 -1.67 -13.21
C LEU A 133 6.93 -0.66 -12.61
N ALA A 134 7.62 0.09 -13.47
CA ALA A 134 8.10 1.42 -13.14
C ALA A 134 7.06 2.42 -13.67
N LEU A 135 6.63 3.37 -12.84
CA LEU A 135 5.48 4.23 -13.09
C LEU A 135 5.81 5.70 -12.96
N ILE A 136 5.26 6.48 -13.88
CA ILE A 136 5.18 7.94 -13.77
C ILE A 136 3.72 8.35 -13.56
N GLY A 137 3.49 9.12 -12.49
CA GLY A 137 2.27 9.87 -12.24
C GLY A 137 2.50 11.36 -12.33
N PHE A 138 1.43 12.14 -12.49
CA PHE A 138 1.46 13.60 -12.44
C PHE A 138 0.65 14.12 -11.26
N VAL A 139 1.15 15.19 -10.65
CA VAL A 139 0.50 15.90 -9.56
C VAL A 139 0.92 17.37 -9.60
N HIS A 140 0.10 18.27 -9.07
CA HIS A 140 0.52 19.66 -8.84
C HIS A 140 1.50 19.71 -7.66
N PRO A 141 2.62 20.46 -7.73
CA PRO A 141 3.64 20.50 -6.68
C PRO A 141 3.14 20.89 -5.29
N ASP A 142 2.06 21.64 -5.20
CA ASP A 142 1.46 22.10 -3.93
C ASP A 142 0.25 21.26 -3.48
N GLU A 143 -0.14 20.20 -4.23
CA GLU A 143 -1.36 19.41 -3.99
C GLU A 143 -1.08 17.91 -3.81
N PHE A 144 0.18 17.50 -3.72
CA PHE A 144 0.47 16.10 -3.46
C PHE A 144 0.12 15.72 -2.01
N ALA A 145 -0.28 14.48 -1.82
CA ALA A 145 -0.43 13.89 -0.51
C ALA A 145 0.92 13.28 -0.07
N ALA A 146 1.15 13.21 1.22
CA ALA A 146 2.36 12.64 1.79
C ALA A 146 2.03 11.80 3.02
N LYS A 147 2.92 10.91 3.39
CA LYS A 147 2.83 10.10 4.61
C LYS A 147 2.98 10.94 5.87
N VAL A 148 3.68 12.07 5.80
CA VAL A 148 3.90 13.02 6.90
C VAL A 148 2.82 14.08 6.95
N GLY A 149 2.43 14.51 8.17
CA GLY A 149 1.54 15.65 8.38
C GLY A 149 0.29 15.35 9.21
N ALA A 150 0.08 14.10 9.66
CA ALA A 150 -1.02 13.74 10.56
C ALA A 150 -1.00 14.60 11.82
N ARG A 151 -2.19 14.96 12.31
CA ARG A 151 -2.38 15.88 13.45
C ARG A 151 -3.26 15.25 14.51
N PRO A 152 -3.04 15.55 15.78
CA PRO A 152 -3.97 15.16 16.83
C PRO A 152 -5.39 15.63 16.51
N GLY A 153 -6.35 14.73 16.60
CA GLY A 153 -7.75 14.92 16.25
C GLY A 153 -8.15 14.45 14.87
N ASP A 154 -7.20 14.11 13.99
CA ASP A 154 -7.50 13.55 12.67
C ASP A 154 -8.25 12.23 12.79
N VAL A 155 -9.22 12.03 11.89
CA VAL A 155 -10.01 10.81 11.76
C VAL A 155 -9.32 9.88 10.75
N LEU A 156 -9.13 8.62 11.12
CA LEU A 156 -8.47 7.62 10.28
C LEU A 156 -9.47 6.87 9.42
N PHE A 157 -9.31 6.99 8.10
CA PHE A 157 -10.09 6.25 7.10
C PHE A 157 -9.23 5.15 6.48
N LEU A 158 -9.78 3.94 6.36
CA LEU A 158 -9.19 2.83 5.61
C LEU A 158 -10.11 2.47 4.43
N THR A 159 -9.57 2.23 3.24
CA THR A 159 -10.36 2.11 2.00
C THR A 159 -10.45 0.72 1.41
N LYS A 160 -9.78 -0.27 2.00
CA LYS A 160 -9.91 -1.71 1.70
C LYS A 160 -9.84 -2.52 2.99
N ARG A 161 -10.34 -3.76 2.94
CA ARG A 161 -10.27 -4.69 4.06
C ARG A 161 -8.86 -5.25 4.22
N LEU A 162 -8.54 -5.73 5.41
CA LEU A 162 -7.28 -6.40 5.76
C LEU A 162 -7.42 -7.92 5.64
N GLY A 163 -6.29 -8.64 5.48
CA GLY A 163 -6.26 -10.10 5.51
C GLY A 163 -5.87 -10.77 4.20
N VAL A 164 -5.47 -10.01 3.16
CA VAL A 164 -5.01 -10.60 1.88
C VAL A 164 -3.85 -11.56 2.09
N GLY A 165 -2.84 -11.17 2.89
CA GLY A 165 -1.63 -11.97 3.06
C GLY A 165 -1.86 -13.30 3.75
N ILE A 166 -2.78 -13.39 4.72
CA ILE A 166 -3.10 -14.65 5.37
C ILE A 166 -3.92 -15.55 4.47
N ILE A 167 -4.89 -15.01 3.71
CA ILE A 167 -5.73 -15.77 2.77
C ILE A 167 -4.87 -16.37 1.65
N THR A 168 -3.97 -15.57 1.04
CA THR A 168 -3.07 -16.05 0.00
C THR A 168 -2.07 -17.09 0.53
N THR A 169 -1.67 -17.00 1.80
CA THR A 169 -0.84 -18.01 2.46
C THR A 169 -1.59 -19.31 2.70
N ALA A 170 -2.84 -19.23 3.18
CA ALA A 170 -3.71 -20.39 3.32
C ALA A 170 -3.98 -21.06 1.96
N ALA A 171 -4.16 -20.27 0.89
CA ALA A 171 -4.33 -20.78 -0.46
C ALA A 171 -3.08 -21.52 -0.97
N LYS A 172 -1.87 -20.97 -0.76
CA LYS A 172 -0.61 -21.68 -1.06
C LYS A 172 -0.46 -22.98 -0.27
N GLY A 173 -1.01 -23.03 0.95
CA GLY A 173 -1.09 -24.24 1.77
C GLY A 173 -2.18 -25.24 1.34
N GLY A 174 -3.01 -24.88 0.35
CA GLY A 174 -4.10 -25.72 -0.14
C GLY A 174 -5.28 -25.84 0.83
N VAL A 175 -5.43 -24.92 1.78
CA VAL A 175 -6.46 -24.96 2.82
C VAL A 175 -7.48 -23.80 2.74
N ALA A 176 -7.21 -22.78 1.90
CA ALA A 176 -8.17 -21.69 1.73
C ALA A 176 -9.45 -22.13 1.01
N GLU A 177 -10.58 -21.63 1.48
CA GLU A 177 -11.83 -21.76 0.74
C GLU A 177 -11.81 -20.92 -0.53
N GLU A 178 -12.43 -21.43 -1.62
CA GLU A 178 -12.44 -20.78 -2.93
C GLU A 178 -13.08 -19.38 -2.88
N ASN A 179 -14.15 -19.21 -2.09
CA ASN A 179 -14.82 -17.92 -1.91
C ASN A 179 -13.95 -16.90 -1.17
N HIS A 180 -13.15 -17.30 -0.18
CA HIS A 180 -12.23 -16.43 0.53
C HIS A 180 -11.12 -15.96 -0.40
N MET A 181 -10.51 -16.87 -1.16
CA MET A 181 -9.49 -16.52 -2.13
C MET A 181 -10.02 -15.60 -3.23
N ARG A 182 -11.23 -15.85 -3.74
CA ARG A 182 -11.88 -14.99 -4.73
C ARG A 182 -12.13 -13.60 -4.17
N GLY A 183 -12.61 -13.44 -2.95
CA GLY A 183 -12.79 -12.15 -2.29
C GLY A 183 -11.48 -11.37 -2.14
N ALA A 184 -10.37 -12.07 -1.82
CA ALA A 184 -9.05 -11.47 -1.76
C ALA A 184 -8.56 -11.00 -3.15
N VAL A 185 -8.75 -11.82 -4.20
CA VAL A 185 -8.41 -11.45 -5.59
C VAL A 185 -9.22 -10.23 -6.05
N GLU A 186 -10.53 -10.26 -5.86
CA GLU A 186 -11.40 -9.14 -6.22
C GLU A 186 -10.93 -7.84 -5.57
N GLN A 187 -10.58 -7.88 -4.28
CA GLN A 187 -10.05 -6.71 -3.57
C GLN A 187 -8.69 -6.26 -4.10
N MET A 188 -7.75 -7.18 -4.35
CA MET A 188 -6.44 -6.85 -4.91
C MET A 188 -6.53 -6.18 -6.29
N LEU A 189 -7.55 -6.51 -7.08
CA LEU A 189 -7.81 -5.95 -8.40
C LEU A 189 -8.45 -4.55 -8.38
N LEU A 190 -8.86 -4.03 -7.22
CA LEU A 190 -9.44 -2.69 -7.09
C LEU A 190 -8.36 -1.61 -7.08
N LEU A 191 -8.47 -0.64 -8.00
CA LEU A 191 -7.61 0.55 -8.02
C LEU A 191 -7.94 1.49 -6.85
N ASN A 192 -6.93 2.01 -6.17
CA ASN A 192 -7.07 3.06 -5.17
C ASN A 192 -7.43 4.44 -5.78
N ARG A 193 -7.51 4.53 -7.10
CA ARG A 193 -7.79 5.76 -7.88
C ARG A 193 -9.02 6.52 -7.42
N ARG A 194 -10.15 5.82 -7.13
CA ARG A 194 -11.39 6.47 -6.70
C ARG A 194 -11.21 7.13 -5.35
N ALA A 195 -10.66 6.41 -4.37
CA ALA A 195 -10.38 6.93 -3.04
C ALA A 195 -9.43 8.15 -3.12
N ALA A 196 -8.34 8.04 -3.89
CA ALA A 196 -7.38 9.11 -4.10
C ALA A 196 -8.01 10.38 -4.70
N ARG A 197 -8.88 10.26 -5.68
CA ARG A 197 -9.58 11.40 -6.29
C ARG A 197 -10.58 12.07 -5.35
N LEU A 198 -11.26 11.30 -4.52
CA LEU A 198 -12.26 11.81 -3.58
C LEU A 198 -11.60 12.47 -2.37
N MET A 199 -10.50 11.92 -1.84
CA MET A 199 -9.78 12.54 -0.73
C MET A 199 -9.23 13.92 -1.04
N LYS A 200 -8.88 14.21 -2.31
CA LYS A 200 -8.42 15.55 -2.76
C LYS A 200 -9.49 16.64 -2.64
N ARG A 201 -10.75 16.28 -2.41
CA ARG A 201 -11.87 17.25 -2.27
C ARG A 201 -12.05 17.73 -0.83
N VAL A 202 -11.29 17.20 0.10
CA VAL A 202 -11.32 17.54 1.52
C VAL A 202 -9.89 17.77 2.02
N ARG A 203 -9.75 18.23 3.25
CA ARG A 203 -8.43 18.40 3.86
C ARG A 203 -7.95 17.09 4.45
N CYS A 204 -7.03 16.43 3.76
CA CYS A 204 -6.28 15.31 4.27
C CYS A 204 -4.90 15.80 4.73
N HIS A 205 -4.45 15.35 5.90
CA HIS A 205 -3.18 15.77 6.46
C HIS A 205 -2.05 14.77 6.19
N ALA A 206 -2.37 13.48 6.13
CA ALA A 206 -1.42 12.43 5.76
C ALA A 206 -2.14 11.27 5.07
N VAL A 207 -1.44 10.62 4.14
CA VAL A 207 -1.95 9.48 3.37
C VAL A 207 -0.80 8.50 3.14
N THR A 208 -1.09 7.21 3.20
CA THR A 208 -0.22 6.11 2.72
C THR A 208 -1.12 4.97 2.24
N ASP A 209 -0.59 4.07 1.44
CA ASP A 209 -1.27 2.79 1.20
C ASP A 209 -0.78 1.71 2.18
N ILE A 210 -1.58 0.66 2.34
CA ILE A 210 -1.28 -0.43 3.26
C ILE A 210 -0.85 -1.65 2.45
N THR A 211 0.45 -1.94 2.44
CA THR A 211 1.03 -3.00 1.63
C THR A 211 1.97 -3.91 2.44
N GLY A 212 3.20 -4.11 2.03
CA GLY A 212 4.11 -5.13 2.55
C GLY A 212 4.48 -5.01 4.03
N PHE A 213 4.49 -3.81 4.58
CA PHE A 213 4.75 -3.58 6.01
C PHE A 213 3.49 -3.67 6.88
N ALA A 214 2.37 -4.05 6.29
CA ALA A 214 1.08 -4.24 6.96
C ALA A 214 0.47 -2.94 7.51
N LEU A 215 -0.70 -3.03 8.16
CA LEU A 215 -1.32 -1.87 8.79
C LEU A 215 -0.36 -1.22 9.79
N ILE A 216 0.26 -2.03 10.65
CA ILE A 216 1.13 -1.51 11.72
C ILE A 216 2.35 -0.78 11.17
N GLY A 217 3.10 -1.37 10.23
CA GLY A 217 4.34 -0.76 9.73
C GLY A 217 4.08 0.57 9.02
N HIS A 218 3.17 0.59 8.04
CA HIS A 218 2.86 1.82 7.30
C HIS A 218 2.25 2.92 8.19
N SER A 219 1.37 2.56 9.13
CA SER A 219 0.82 3.53 10.07
C SER A 219 1.84 4.00 11.10
N LEU A 220 2.79 3.16 11.50
CA LEU A 220 3.88 3.55 12.40
C LEU A 220 4.83 4.56 11.73
N GLU A 221 5.20 4.33 10.48
CA GLU A 221 5.97 5.30 9.70
C GLU A 221 5.26 6.66 9.66
N MET A 222 3.96 6.67 9.33
CA MET A 222 3.13 7.88 9.35
C MET A 222 3.13 8.56 10.72
N ALA A 223 2.94 7.80 11.80
CA ALA A 223 2.91 8.28 13.17
C ALA A 223 4.24 8.92 13.58
N GLN A 224 5.36 8.24 13.29
CA GLN A 224 6.71 8.71 13.63
C GLN A 224 7.11 9.97 12.85
N LEU A 225 6.87 9.99 11.54
CA LEU A 225 7.14 11.15 10.69
C LEU A 225 6.30 12.38 11.09
N SER A 226 5.08 12.15 11.58
CA SER A 226 4.15 13.22 11.99
C SER A 226 4.28 13.61 13.47
N GLY A 227 4.96 12.82 14.32
CA GLY A 227 5.09 13.06 15.76
C GLY A 227 3.77 12.92 16.51
N VAL A 228 2.93 11.96 16.11
CA VAL A 228 1.62 11.67 16.73
C VAL A 228 1.50 10.19 17.08
N THR A 229 0.52 9.81 17.89
CA THR A 229 0.13 8.41 18.05
C THR A 229 -1.12 8.14 17.23
N LEU A 230 -1.13 7.06 16.42
CA LEU A 230 -2.32 6.61 15.73
C LEU A 230 -3.00 5.53 16.58
N ARG A 231 -4.27 5.77 16.91
CA ARG A 231 -5.10 4.90 17.74
C ARG A 231 -6.15 4.23 16.89
N PHE A 232 -6.14 2.91 16.83
CA PHE A 232 -7.11 2.11 16.10
C PHE A 232 -8.09 1.42 17.04
N GLN A 233 -9.34 1.27 16.58
CA GLN A 233 -10.39 0.48 17.25
C GLN A 233 -10.46 -0.88 16.58
N ILE A 234 -10.05 -1.95 17.26
CA ILE A 234 -9.98 -3.31 16.68
C ILE A 234 -11.32 -3.79 16.12
N ASP A 235 -12.43 -3.41 16.75
CA ASP A 235 -13.78 -3.78 16.32
C ASP A 235 -14.25 -3.03 15.07
N ARG A 236 -13.52 -1.97 14.67
CA ARG A 236 -13.80 -1.19 13.46
C ARG A 236 -12.87 -1.54 12.30
N LEU A 237 -11.84 -2.33 12.54
CA LEU A 237 -10.96 -2.79 11.48
C LEU A 237 -11.67 -3.83 10.62
N PRO A 238 -11.80 -3.57 9.32
CA PRO A 238 -12.46 -4.51 8.40
C PRO A 238 -11.51 -5.63 8.03
N PHE A 239 -11.94 -6.86 8.15
CA PHE A 239 -11.22 -8.03 7.66
C PHE A 239 -11.99 -8.70 6.54
N LEU A 240 -11.28 -9.32 5.61
CA LEU A 240 -11.82 -10.22 4.61
C LEU A 240 -12.39 -11.47 5.29
N ASP A 241 -13.41 -12.04 4.67
CA ASP A 241 -13.99 -13.31 5.11
C ASP A 241 -12.91 -14.41 5.09
N GLY A 242 -12.85 -15.20 6.14
CA GLY A 242 -11.82 -16.22 6.36
C GLY A 242 -10.53 -15.72 7.02
N ALA A 243 -10.22 -14.43 7.01
CA ALA A 243 -8.94 -13.93 7.55
C ALA A 243 -8.76 -14.25 9.04
N ARG A 244 -9.80 -14.08 9.87
CA ARG A 244 -9.76 -14.41 11.30
C ARG A 244 -9.70 -15.92 11.54
N GLU A 245 -10.42 -16.70 10.74
CA GLU A 245 -10.41 -18.16 10.81
C GLU A 245 -9.02 -18.73 10.55
N TYR A 246 -8.34 -18.26 9.50
CA TYR A 246 -6.97 -18.67 9.21
C TYR A 246 -5.96 -18.15 10.24
N ALA A 247 -6.25 -17.03 10.92
CA ALA A 247 -5.44 -16.54 12.01
C ALA A 247 -5.49 -17.47 13.24
N GLU A 248 -6.67 -17.98 13.60
CA GLU A 248 -6.84 -18.98 14.67
C GLU A 248 -6.05 -20.26 14.36
N GLU A 249 -5.87 -20.61 13.08
CA GLU A 249 -5.04 -21.72 12.62
C GLU A 249 -3.55 -21.38 12.46
N TRP A 250 -3.15 -20.14 12.75
CA TRP A 250 -1.76 -19.63 12.64
C TRP A 250 -1.15 -19.74 11.23
N LEU A 251 -1.94 -19.55 10.18
CA LEU A 251 -1.51 -19.62 8.79
C LEU A 251 -0.87 -18.31 8.29
N PHE A 252 0.02 -17.74 9.08
CA PHE A 252 0.66 -16.46 8.75
C PHE A 252 1.82 -16.60 7.77
N PRO A 253 1.99 -15.64 6.84
CA PRO A 253 3.18 -15.56 6.01
C PRO A 253 4.42 -15.20 6.84
N ALA A 254 5.60 -15.60 6.40
CA ALA A 254 6.86 -15.24 7.07
C ALA A 254 7.05 -13.71 7.22
N GLY A 255 6.51 -12.93 6.29
CA GLY A 255 6.53 -11.47 6.37
C GLY A 255 5.85 -10.90 7.60
N ALA A 256 4.81 -11.57 8.12
CA ALA A 256 4.12 -11.13 9.34
C ALA A 256 5.04 -11.20 10.57
N SER A 257 5.85 -12.27 10.71
CA SER A 257 6.83 -12.37 11.79
C SER A 257 7.93 -11.30 11.65
N CYS A 258 8.44 -11.07 10.44
CA CYS A 258 9.44 -10.03 10.21
C CYS A 258 8.90 -8.62 10.56
N ASN A 259 7.65 -8.33 10.22
CA ASN A 259 7.01 -7.06 10.56
C ASN A 259 6.79 -6.94 12.07
N LYS A 260 6.34 -8.02 12.71
CA LYS A 260 6.17 -8.03 14.17
C LYS A 260 7.49 -7.75 14.88
N ASP A 261 8.54 -8.48 14.55
CA ASP A 261 9.86 -8.30 15.15
C ASP A 261 10.38 -6.86 15.01
N ALA A 262 10.10 -6.22 13.87
CA ALA A 262 10.54 -4.86 13.60
C ALA A 262 9.73 -3.78 14.34
N TYR A 263 8.42 -3.99 14.53
CA TYR A 263 7.51 -2.91 14.89
C TYR A 263 6.82 -3.08 16.25
N GLU A 264 6.76 -4.30 16.84
CA GLU A 264 5.96 -4.55 18.05
C GLU A 264 6.35 -3.68 19.26
N SER A 265 7.63 -3.28 19.35
CA SER A 265 8.10 -2.41 20.44
C SER A 265 7.46 -1.01 20.45
N HIS A 266 6.83 -0.61 19.34
CA HIS A 266 6.15 0.68 19.17
C HIS A 266 4.63 0.57 19.22
N VAL A 267 4.10 -0.63 19.53
CA VAL A 267 2.66 -0.91 19.53
C VAL A 267 2.18 -1.24 20.94
N THR A 268 1.10 -0.62 21.36
CA THR A 268 0.41 -0.97 22.59
C THR A 268 -0.93 -1.57 22.26
N PHE A 269 -1.16 -2.81 22.67
CA PHE A 269 -2.45 -3.49 22.55
C PHE A 269 -3.22 -3.43 23.87
N SER A 270 -4.52 -3.17 23.79
CA SER A 270 -5.42 -3.32 24.92
C SER A 270 -5.48 -4.78 25.39
N SER A 271 -5.66 -4.95 26.70
CA SER A 271 -5.81 -6.27 27.29
C SER A 271 -7.04 -6.99 26.71
N GLY A 272 -6.86 -8.24 26.31
CA GLY A 272 -7.95 -9.09 25.79
C GLY A 272 -8.02 -9.18 24.27
N ILE A 273 -7.17 -8.49 23.53
CA ILE A 273 -7.02 -8.73 22.08
C ILE A 273 -6.21 -10.02 21.90
N PRO A 274 -6.77 -11.08 21.27
CA PRO A 274 -6.09 -12.35 21.07
C PRO A 274 -4.80 -12.21 20.25
N ASP A 275 -3.78 -13.04 20.54
CA ASP A 275 -2.47 -12.96 19.89
C ASP A 275 -2.54 -13.14 18.37
N GLU A 276 -3.42 -14.02 17.90
CA GLU A 276 -3.69 -14.25 16.46
C GLU A 276 -4.30 -13.01 15.79
N VAL A 277 -5.12 -12.25 16.49
CA VAL A 277 -5.69 -11.00 15.98
C VAL A 277 -4.64 -9.89 15.96
N GLN A 278 -3.77 -9.83 17.00
CA GLN A 278 -2.63 -8.92 16.98
C GLN A 278 -1.71 -9.21 15.78
N MET A 279 -1.45 -10.50 15.52
CA MET A 279 -0.60 -10.94 14.41
C MET A 279 -1.16 -10.59 13.03
N LEU A 280 -2.51 -10.56 12.86
CA LEU A 280 -3.16 -10.11 11.63
C LEU A 280 -2.74 -8.68 11.26
N LEU A 281 -2.55 -7.79 12.23
CA LEU A 281 -2.20 -6.39 11.99
C LEU A 281 -0.75 -6.19 11.52
N PHE A 282 0.10 -7.21 11.68
CA PHE A 282 1.47 -7.28 11.14
C PHE A 282 1.54 -8.05 9.82
N THR A 283 0.41 -8.59 9.35
CA THR A 283 0.38 -9.41 8.13
C THR A 283 0.44 -8.52 6.89
N PRO A 284 1.42 -8.75 5.98
CA PRO A 284 1.51 -8.01 4.73
C PRO A 284 0.22 -8.04 3.93
N GLU A 285 -0.10 -6.90 3.31
CA GLU A 285 -1.18 -6.78 2.34
C GLU A 285 -0.59 -6.66 0.93
N THR A 286 -1.18 -7.31 -0.06
CA THR A 286 -0.90 -7.07 -1.47
C THR A 286 -1.99 -6.19 -2.03
N SER A 287 -1.63 -5.09 -2.65
CA SER A 287 -2.59 -4.14 -3.24
C SER A 287 -3.66 -3.70 -2.24
N GLY A 288 -3.24 -3.33 -1.02
CA GLY A 288 -4.14 -2.88 0.04
C GLY A 288 -4.75 -1.50 -0.22
N GLY A 289 -5.51 -1.00 0.75
CA GLY A 289 -6.20 0.27 0.66
C GLY A 289 -5.35 1.46 1.12
N LEU A 290 -5.89 2.66 0.94
CA LEU A 290 -5.31 3.87 1.51
C LEU A 290 -5.69 4.00 2.99
N LEU A 291 -4.72 4.39 3.81
CA LEU A 291 -4.94 4.94 5.15
C LEU A 291 -4.84 6.46 5.05
N ILE A 292 -5.92 7.14 5.41
CA ILE A 292 -6.07 8.59 5.21
C ILE A 292 -6.35 9.26 6.55
N CYS A 293 -5.52 10.23 6.95
CA CYS A 293 -5.75 11.10 8.10
C CYS A 293 -6.49 12.35 7.63
N VAL A 294 -7.71 12.53 8.11
CA VAL A 294 -8.65 13.57 7.65
C VAL A 294 -8.93 14.56 8.77
N ASP A 295 -8.87 15.87 8.47
CA ASP A 295 -9.31 16.91 9.41
C ASP A 295 -10.72 16.57 9.92
N PRO A 296 -10.98 16.54 11.23
CA PRO A 296 -12.27 16.14 11.78
C PRO A 296 -13.45 16.97 11.25
N LYS A 297 -13.21 18.19 10.78
CA LYS A 297 -14.24 19.04 10.16
C LYS A 297 -14.68 18.54 8.79
N ASP A 298 -13.84 17.79 8.12
CA ASP A 298 -14.05 17.29 6.77
C ASP A 298 -14.41 15.79 6.74
N ALA A 299 -14.32 15.10 7.88
CA ALA A 299 -14.56 13.65 7.97
C ALA A 299 -15.94 13.23 7.46
N ASP A 300 -17.00 13.91 7.89
CA ASP A 300 -18.37 13.63 7.42
C ASP A 300 -18.53 13.91 5.92
N THR A 301 -17.83 14.92 5.41
CA THR A 301 -17.83 15.27 3.98
C THR A 301 -17.18 14.16 3.16
N LEU A 302 -16.03 13.65 3.59
CA LEU A 302 -15.35 12.54 2.90
C LEU A 302 -16.20 11.26 2.96
N ALA A 303 -16.79 10.95 4.12
CA ALA A 303 -17.68 9.81 4.29
C ALA A 303 -18.88 9.87 3.33
N ALA A 304 -19.51 11.04 3.19
CA ALA A 304 -20.59 11.25 2.24
C ALA A 304 -20.12 11.07 0.79
N LEU A 305 -18.98 11.66 0.41
CA LEU A 305 -18.40 11.53 -0.94
C LEU A 305 -18.10 10.06 -1.29
N PHE A 306 -17.50 9.31 -0.35
CA PHE A 306 -17.23 7.89 -0.54
C PHE A 306 -18.52 7.09 -0.74
N SER A 307 -19.53 7.33 0.12
CA SER A 307 -20.82 6.65 0.04
C SER A 307 -21.55 6.95 -1.27
N GLU A 308 -21.62 8.21 -1.70
CA GLU A 308 -22.26 8.65 -2.95
C GLU A 308 -21.61 8.04 -4.20
N GLN A 309 -20.29 7.83 -4.16
CA GLN A 309 -19.53 7.28 -5.29
C GLN A 309 -19.33 5.76 -5.19
N GLY A 310 -19.90 5.09 -4.19
CA GLY A 310 -19.76 3.65 -3.98
C GLY A 310 -18.31 3.24 -3.68
N GLN A 311 -17.54 4.10 -3.01
CA GLN A 311 -16.23 3.76 -2.46
C GLN A 311 -16.42 3.16 -1.08
N GLU A 312 -15.99 1.91 -0.90
CA GLU A 312 -15.95 1.31 0.44
C GLU A 312 -14.92 2.03 1.32
N TYR A 313 -15.27 2.24 2.58
CA TYR A 313 -14.39 2.83 3.58
C TYR A 313 -14.81 2.45 5.00
N TRP A 314 -13.88 2.55 5.91
CA TRP A 314 -14.10 2.38 7.35
C TRP A 314 -13.41 3.49 8.11
N ILE A 315 -14.08 4.06 9.11
CA ILE A 315 -13.46 4.95 10.10
C ILE A 315 -12.90 4.05 11.20
N VAL A 316 -11.59 3.89 11.19
CA VAL A 316 -10.90 2.85 11.98
C VAL A 316 -10.24 3.39 13.26
N GLY A 317 -10.20 4.71 13.42
CA GLY A 317 -9.53 5.30 14.57
C GLY A 317 -9.33 6.80 14.46
N GLU A 318 -8.38 7.30 15.21
CA GLU A 318 -8.03 8.71 15.30
C GLU A 318 -6.52 8.91 15.55
N ALA A 319 -5.99 10.06 15.19
CA ALA A 319 -4.66 10.50 15.61
C ALA A 319 -4.76 11.26 16.93
N ILE A 320 -3.84 11.00 17.85
CA ILE A 320 -3.79 11.66 19.16
C ILE A 320 -2.40 12.22 19.43
N GLU A 321 -2.26 13.10 20.43
CA GLU A 321 -0.93 13.50 20.91
C GLU A 321 -0.14 12.29 21.38
N GLY A 322 1.14 12.20 20.95
CA GLY A 322 1.99 11.09 21.35
C GLY A 322 3.34 11.07 20.64
N PRO A 323 4.22 10.14 20.99
CA PRO A 323 5.64 10.16 20.60
C PRO A 323 5.93 9.49 19.23
N GLY A 324 4.94 9.21 18.40
CA GLY A 324 5.13 8.39 17.19
C GLY A 324 4.97 6.90 17.49
N ALA A 325 3.77 6.48 17.87
CA ALA A 325 3.44 5.10 18.27
C ALA A 325 2.08 4.67 17.74
N ILE A 326 1.75 3.38 17.93
CA ILE A 326 0.45 2.82 17.58
C ILE A 326 -0.24 2.31 18.87
N GLU A 327 -1.52 2.62 19.01
CA GLU A 327 -2.39 2.06 20.05
C GLU A 327 -3.54 1.28 19.38
N ILE A 328 -3.81 0.07 19.86
CA ILE A 328 -4.93 -0.77 19.44
C ILE A 328 -5.85 -1.02 20.63
N LEU A 329 -7.11 -0.53 20.53
CA LEU A 329 -8.12 -0.60 21.60
C LEU A 329 -9.21 -1.61 21.26
#